data_d9679c6f1312ca31edf278b348d62978
#
_entry.id   d9679c6f1312ca31edf278b348d62978
#
_cell.length_a   1.000
_cell.length_b   1.000
_cell.length_c   1.000
_cell.angle_alpha   90.00
_cell.angle_beta   90.00
_cell.angle_gamma   90.00
#
_symmetry.space_group_name_H-M   'P 1'
#
loop_
_entity.id
_entity.type
_entity.pdbx_description
1 polymer ?
#
loop_
_entity_poly.entity_id
_entity_poly.type
_entity_poly.pdbx_seq_one_letter_code
_entity_poly.pdbx_strand_id
1 'polypeptide(L)'
;MDEGTFLFLLDTNRAKVLSFSDFNKRNFAPFFFFFFFFFFFFSSSSRIREFVCSATWTRTRALLCTKKHVFLYCFHNTSRENRIFKANKPDVMKDGFAVYMQRATQELFFTNKLNYLLVCVPLAIISNGGGWGDGITFTFSLIAICPLAERLGFVTEQLAGYTNSTVGGLLNASFGNATEMIVSMYALKAGLLRVVQLSLLGSILSNMLLVLGCAFLFGGMSRKEQYFNAEGVMMNFGLLLLAVMGLSLPALLHFTHTELHGTASELALSRFSSTILLLIYLAFLYFQLVTHTHLYEDEEDDDDDDDEEELVLGFWDSIVWLGVFTVFISILSDYLVATIEGASASWDFSVAFISVILLPIVGNAAEHASAVMFAMKNKMDISLGVAVGSSTQIALLVIPFCVIVGWFMDKPMDLNLQMFETATLFTTVITVAFVCQDGRSNWLKGLVLILAYILLSASFFFHKDPALIGRQAASSINEWNEEF
;
A
#
# COMPACT_ATOMS: atom_id res chain seq x y z
N MET A 1 -20.22 5.21 -33.60
CA MET A 1 -20.68 6.19 -32.61
C MET A 1 -19.49 6.42 -31.73
N ASP A 2 -19.04 7.67 -31.71
CA ASP A 2 -17.66 8.05 -31.42
C ASP A 2 -17.21 7.83 -29.99
N GLU A 3 -15.95 7.37 -29.89
CA GLU A 3 -15.19 7.22 -28.63
C GLU A 3 -14.96 8.60 -28.00
N GLY A 4 -15.30 8.72 -26.71
CA GLY A 4 -15.19 9.93 -25.94
C GLY A 4 -13.75 10.38 -25.73
N THR A 5 -13.40 11.50 -26.31
CA THR A 5 -12.10 12.18 -26.18
C THR A 5 -12.09 12.97 -24.87
N PHE A 6 -11.30 12.56 -23.87
CA PHE A 6 -10.97 13.41 -22.73
C PHE A 6 -9.82 14.34 -23.09
N LEU A 7 -10.14 15.63 -23.13
CA LEU A 7 -9.19 16.72 -23.43
C LEU A 7 -8.52 17.19 -22.13
N PHE A 8 -7.23 16.98 -21.97
CA PHE A 8 -6.40 17.70 -21.01
C PHE A 8 -5.69 18.85 -21.70
N LEU A 9 -6.12 20.09 -21.39
CA LEU A 9 -5.48 21.31 -21.84
C LEU A 9 -4.30 21.66 -20.90
N LEU A 10 -3.10 21.44 -21.36
CA LEU A 10 -1.87 21.98 -20.78
C LEU A 10 -1.20 22.86 -21.85
N ASP A 11 -1.37 24.15 -21.72
CA ASP A 11 -0.72 25.25 -22.45
C ASP A 11 -1.63 26.00 -23.43
N THR A 12 -1.76 27.31 -23.19
CA THR A 12 -2.66 28.22 -23.92
C THR A 12 -2.13 28.67 -25.28
N ASN A 13 -0.93 28.22 -25.73
CA ASN A 13 -0.33 28.72 -26.98
C ASN A 13 0.10 27.64 -27.99
N ARG A 14 -0.03 26.36 -27.69
CA ARG A 14 0.15 25.29 -28.71
C ARG A 14 -0.60 24.03 -28.27
N ALA A 15 -1.82 23.84 -28.77
CA ALA A 15 -2.52 22.57 -28.69
C ALA A 15 -1.84 21.52 -29.55
N LYS A 16 -0.99 20.67 -28.99
CA LYS A 16 -0.62 19.40 -29.57
C LYS A 16 -1.49 18.32 -28.94
N VAL A 17 -2.40 17.79 -29.74
CA VAL A 17 -3.12 16.54 -29.45
C VAL A 17 -2.07 15.42 -29.46
N LEU A 18 -1.64 14.96 -28.28
CA LEU A 18 -0.83 13.75 -28.17
C LEU A 18 -1.74 12.55 -28.36
N SER A 19 -1.50 11.80 -29.38
CA SER A 19 -2.18 10.54 -29.65
C SER A 19 -1.78 9.49 -28.59
N PHE A 20 -2.76 8.75 -28.09
CA PHE A 20 -2.59 7.68 -27.10
C PHE A 20 -1.57 6.58 -27.53
N SER A 21 -1.26 6.48 -28.82
CA SER A 21 -0.28 5.53 -29.36
C SER A 21 1.18 5.85 -29.03
N ASP A 22 1.50 7.10 -28.66
CA ASP A 22 2.85 7.52 -28.31
C ASP A 22 3.24 7.21 -26.85
N PHE A 23 2.24 6.89 -26.04
CA PHE A 23 2.38 6.58 -24.62
C PHE A 23 2.91 5.15 -24.35
N ASN A 24 2.71 4.25 -25.31
CA ASN A 24 2.95 2.80 -25.14
C ASN A 24 4.41 2.35 -25.38
N LYS A 25 5.35 3.27 -25.70
CA LYS A 25 6.73 2.90 -26.07
C LYS A 25 7.82 3.22 -25.03
N ARG A 26 7.46 3.75 -23.85
CA ARG A 26 8.49 4.15 -22.87
C ARG A 26 8.31 3.44 -21.54
N ASN A 27 9.42 2.93 -20.99
CA ASN A 27 9.51 2.24 -19.70
C ASN A 27 8.76 2.99 -18.58
N PHE A 28 7.78 2.34 -17.97
CA PHE A 28 6.77 2.93 -17.07
C PHE A 28 7.30 3.27 -15.66
N ALA A 29 8.38 2.67 -15.21
CA ALA A 29 8.94 2.94 -13.89
C ALA A 29 9.36 4.42 -13.68
N PRO A 30 9.99 5.12 -14.66
CA PRO A 30 10.27 6.54 -14.53
C PRO A 30 9.02 7.42 -14.54
N PHE A 31 7.94 6.96 -15.19
CA PHE A 31 6.69 7.72 -15.31
C PHE A 31 5.90 7.71 -14.01
N PHE A 32 5.90 6.58 -13.29
CA PHE A 32 5.26 6.47 -11.98
C PHE A 32 5.98 7.33 -10.93
N PHE A 33 7.30 7.31 -10.95
CA PHE A 33 8.13 8.18 -10.14
C PHE A 33 7.93 9.65 -10.50
N PHE A 34 7.80 9.96 -11.80
CA PHE A 34 7.56 11.31 -12.30
C PHE A 34 6.15 11.83 -11.96
N PHE A 35 5.10 11.00 -12.06
CA PHE A 35 3.73 11.38 -11.75
C PHE A 35 3.54 11.62 -10.24
N PHE A 36 4.09 10.76 -9.38
CA PHE A 36 4.09 10.93 -7.93
C PHE A 36 4.98 12.09 -7.49
N PHE A 37 6.16 12.20 -8.06
CA PHE A 37 7.10 13.29 -7.81
C PHE A 37 6.57 14.62 -8.37
N PHE A 38 5.90 14.59 -9.52
CA PHE A 38 5.28 15.76 -10.13
C PHE A 38 4.09 16.27 -9.30
N PHE A 39 3.22 15.37 -8.83
CA PHE A 39 2.10 15.75 -7.96
C PHE A 39 2.59 16.33 -6.63
N PHE A 40 3.65 15.78 -6.09
CA PHE A 40 4.28 16.23 -4.84
C PHE A 40 5.03 17.56 -4.98
N PHE A 41 5.84 17.69 -6.01
CA PHE A 41 6.62 18.90 -6.25
C PHE A 41 5.74 20.10 -6.64
N PHE A 42 4.68 19.83 -7.37
CA PHE A 42 3.75 20.88 -7.81
C PHE A 42 2.78 21.31 -6.70
N SER A 43 2.42 20.47 -5.76
CA SER A 43 1.60 20.88 -4.60
C SER A 43 2.36 21.81 -3.64
N SER A 44 3.69 21.73 -3.57
CA SER A 44 4.55 22.51 -2.66
C SER A 44 5.02 23.86 -3.24
N SER A 45 4.88 24.12 -4.54
CA SER A 45 5.36 25.36 -5.15
C SER A 45 4.37 26.50 -5.02
N SER A 46 4.81 27.63 -4.41
CA SER A 46 4.01 28.86 -4.25
C SER A 46 3.45 29.42 -5.55
N ARG A 47 4.11 29.20 -6.69
CA ARG A 47 3.68 29.66 -8.03
C ARG A 47 2.45 28.92 -8.57
N ILE A 48 2.18 27.70 -8.11
CA ILE A 48 0.98 26.96 -8.53
C ILE A 48 -0.22 27.35 -7.71
N ARG A 49 -0.05 27.74 -6.45
CA ARG A 49 -1.13 28.38 -5.69
C ARG A 49 -1.69 29.62 -6.42
N GLU A 50 -0.83 30.41 -7.05
CA GLU A 50 -1.27 31.56 -7.85
C GLU A 50 -1.93 31.14 -9.17
N PHE A 51 -1.48 30.07 -9.81
CA PHE A 51 -2.04 29.58 -11.07
C PHE A 51 -3.40 28.89 -10.87
N VAL A 52 -3.58 28.06 -9.85
CA VAL A 52 -4.87 27.44 -9.51
C VAL A 52 -5.87 28.51 -9.04
N CYS A 53 -5.44 29.49 -8.26
CA CYS A 53 -6.28 30.65 -7.91
C CYS A 53 -6.66 31.49 -9.15
N SER A 54 -5.77 31.67 -10.11
CA SER A 54 -6.03 32.43 -11.32
C SER A 54 -6.96 31.73 -12.32
N ALA A 55 -6.78 30.39 -12.50
CA ALA A 55 -7.60 29.61 -13.43
C ALA A 55 -9.05 29.38 -12.97
N THR A 56 -9.28 29.33 -11.65
CA THR A 56 -10.64 29.24 -11.07
C THR A 56 -11.35 30.59 -10.98
N TRP A 57 -10.61 31.70 -11.03
CA TRP A 57 -11.17 33.04 -10.81
C TRP A 57 -11.90 33.61 -12.03
N THR A 58 -11.64 33.14 -13.24
CA THR A 58 -12.23 33.71 -14.47
C THR A 58 -13.60 33.13 -14.83
N ARG A 59 -14.06 32.02 -14.22
CA ARG A 59 -15.36 31.40 -14.56
C ARG A 59 -16.43 31.42 -13.46
N THR A 60 -16.11 31.82 -12.23
CA THR A 60 -17.02 31.72 -11.08
C THR A 60 -17.37 33.07 -10.43
N ARG A 61 -17.18 34.18 -11.13
CA ARG A 61 -17.48 35.53 -10.60
C ARG A 61 -18.95 35.79 -10.29
N ALA A 62 -19.87 34.93 -10.70
CA ALA A 62 -21.32 35.18 -10.54
C ALA A 62 -21.97 34.43 -9.35
N LEU A 63 -21.29 33.49 -8.65
CA LEU A 63 -21.93 32.64 -7.63
C LEU A 63 -21.27 32.68 -6.23
N LEU A 64 -20.18 33.42 -6.02
CA LEU A 64 -19.39 33.37 -4.78
C LEU A 64 -19.32 34.68 -3.97
N CYS A 65 -20.25 35.60 -4.19
CA CYS A 65 -20.27 36.83 -3.41
C CYS A 65 -20.82 36.68 -1.97
N THR A 66 -21.31 35.52 -1.57
CA THR A 66 -21.93 35.28 -0.24
C THR A 66 -21.20 34.35 0.70
N LYS A 67 -20.02 33.81 0.33
CA LYS A 67 -19.26 32.88 1.20
C LYS A 67 -17.80 33.28 1.50
N LYS A 68 -17.54 34.59 1.57
CA LYS A 68 -16.21 35.14 1.81
C LYS A 68 -15.67 34.91 3.25
N HIS A 69 -16.52 34.47 4.18
CA HIS A 69 -16.11 34.28 5.58
C HIS A 69 -15.66 32.89 5.96
N VAL A 70 -16.02 31.84 5.22
CA VAL A 70 -15.63 30.44 5.58
C VAL A 70 -14.22 30.11 5.12
N PHE A 71 -13.76 30.69 4.01
CA PHE A 71 -12.42 30.41 3.45
C PHE A 71 -11.28 31.13 4.18
N LEU A 72 -11.55 32.22 4.89
CA LEU A 72 -10.54 32.94 5.67
C LEU A 72 -10.31 32.35 7.06
N TYR A 73 -11.25 31.56 7.60
CA TYR A 73 -11.11 30.95 8.92
C TYR A 73 -10.13 29.77 8.92
N CYS A 74 -9.99 29.07 7.81
CA CYS A 74 -8.99 27.98 7.68
C CYS A 74 -7.54 28.49 7.59
N PHE A 75 -7.30 29.76 7.27
CA PHE A 75 -5.95 30.32 7.10
C PHE A 75 -5.41 31.08 8.33
N HIS A 76 -6.23 31.29 9.35
CA HIS A 76 -5.81 32.13 10.51
C HIS A 76 -5.33 31.32 11.72
N ASN A 77 -5.40 29.99 11.70
CA ASN A 77 -4.93 29.16 12.80
C ASN A 77 -3.50 28.63 12.62
N THR A 78 -2.81 29.03 11.54
CA THR A 78 -1.43 28.60 11.22
C THR A 78 -0.35 29.22 12.10
N SER A 79 -0.69 30.11 13.04
CA SER A 79 0.31 30.75 13.90
C SER A 79 0.68 29.94 15.15
N ARG A 80 -0.06 28.89 15.49
CA ARG A 80 0.32 27.95 16.57
C ARG A 80 1.17 26.78 16.04
N GLU A 81 0.82 26.25 14.88
CA GLU A 81 1.58 25.17 14.21
C GLU A 81 3.00 25.60 13.82
N ASN A 82 3.23 26.87 13.52
CA ASN A 82 4.57 27.38 13.19
C ASN A 82 5.57 27.40 14.38
N ARG A 83 5.13 27.11 15.61
CA ARG A 83 6.04 26.98 16.76
C ARG A 83 6.56 25.56 16.96
N ILE A 84 5.77 24.55 16.62
CA ILE A 84 6.17 23.13 16.71
C ILE A 84 7.17 22.81 15.57
N PHE A 85 7.04 23.46 14.43
CA PHE A 85 7.90 23.29 13.25
C PHE A 85 9.34 23.82 13.39
N LYS A 86 9.71 24.42 14.53
CA LYS A 86 11.04 25.00 14.77
C LYS A 86 11.96 24.14 15.62
N ALA A 87 11.47 23.07 16.23
CA ALA A 87 12.27 22.16 17.02
C ALA A 87 12.78 21.01 16.12
N ASN A 88 14.06 20.79 16.13
CA ASN A 88 14.79 19.63 15.64
C ASN A 88 14.96 19.42 14.11
N LYS A 89 15.35 20.46 13.36
CA LYS A 89 16.08 20.20 12.12
C LYS A 89 17.46 19.62 12.48
N PRO A 90 17.91 18.49 11.90
CA PRO A 90 19.27 18.02 12.11
C PRO A 90 20.20 19.15 11.69
N ASP A 91 20.98 19.64 12.63
CA ASP A 91 21.88 20.78 12.43
C ASP A 91 23.14 20.25 11.74
N VAL A 92 22.99 19.90 10.44
CA VAL A 92 24.09 19.42 9.57
C VAL A 92 25.31 20.36 9.64
N MET A 93 25.10 21.62 10.00
CA MET A 93 26.15 22.61 10.16
C MET A 93 26.87 22.55 11.51
N LYS A 94 26.25 21.99 12.59
CA LYS A 94 26.90 21.93 13.92
C LYS A 94 27.86 20.75 14.07
N ASP A 95 27.47 19.58 13.50
CA ASP A 95 28.21 18.32 13.76
C ASP A 95 29.30 18.00 12.73
N GLY A 96 29.49 18.79 11.71
CA GLY A 96 30.40 18.48 10.61
C GLY A 96 29.88 17.36 9.70
N PHE A 97 30.08 17.48 8.40
CA PHE A 97 29.54 16.56 7.37
C PHE A 97 29.88 15.07 7.62
N ALA A 98 31.09 14.78 8.13
CA ALA A 98 31.53 13.42 8.40
C ALA A 98 30.73 12.74 9.52
N VAL A 99 30.43 13.46 10.60
CA VAL A 99 29.66 12.96 11.74
C VAL A 99 28.21 12.75 11.34
N TYR A 100 27.63 13.67 10.60
CA TYR A 100 26.30 13.52 10.02
C TYR A 100 26.19 12.26 9.14
N MET A 101 27.10 12.08 8.18
CA MET A 101 27.13 10.91 7.29
C MET A 101 27.31 9.60 8.07
N GLN A 102 28.13 9.61 9.13
CA GLN A 102 28.31 8.44 9.99
C GLN A 102 27.00 8.09 10.70
N ARG A 103 26.31 9.07 11.30
CA ARG A 103 25.03 8.88 12.00
C ARG A 103 23.94 8.38 11.03
N ALA A 104 23.80 9.04 9.87
CA ALA A 104 22.84 8.66 8.84
C ALA A 104 23.09 7.22 8.33
N THR A 105 24.34 6.86 8.08
CA THR A 105 24.71 5.50 7.64
C THR A 105 24.45 4.47 8.73
N GLN A 106 24.77 4.81 9.98
CA GLN A 106 24.52 3.92 11.12
C GLN A 106 23.02 3.65 11.27
N GLU A 107 22.20 4.70 11.20
CA GLU A 107 20.74 4.59 11.35
C GLU A 107 20.11 3.81 10.20
N LEU A 108 20.52 4.09 8.96
CA LEU A 108 19.97 3.41 7.78
C LEU A 108 20.33 1.92 7.70
N PHE A 109 21.52 1.52 8.14
CA PHE A 109 22.02 0.18 7.83
C PHE A 109 22.31 -0.69 9.06
N PHE A 110 22.52 -0.13 10.25
CA PHE A 110 23.01 -0.88 11.40
C PHE A 110 22.11 -0.87 12.63
N THR A 111 21.16 0.04 12.74
CA THR A 111 20.29 0.15 13.92
C THR A 111 19.24 -0.96 13.94
N ASN A 112 18.61 -1.27 12.82
CA ASN A 112 17.61 -2.32 12.77
C ASN A 112 18.22 -3.69 12.47
N LYS A 113 17.85 -4.70 13.26
CA LYS A 113 18.31 -6.09 13.06
C LYS A 113 17.85 -6.69 11.72
N LEU A 114 16.72 -6.23 11.16
CA LEU A 114 16.25 -6.66 9.83
C LEU A 114 17.26 -6.31 8.73
N ASN A 115 18.09 -5.28 8.92
CA ASN A 115 19.08 -4.85 7.94
C ASN A 115 20.18 -5.89 7.67
N TYR A 116 20.38 -6.88 8.55
CA TYR A 116 21.26 -8.02 8.23
C TYR A 116 20.78 -8.81 7.00
N LEU A 117 19.48 -8.78 6.71
CA LEU A 117 18.91 -9.43 5.54
C LEU A 117 19.22 -8.67 4.23
N LEU A 118 19.75 -7.43 4.27
CA LEU A 118 20.21 -6.72 3.08
C LEU A 118 21.30 -7.47 2.32
N VAL A 119 21.99 -8.40 2.96
CA VAL A 119 22.94 -9.30 2.27
C VAL A 119 22.24 -10.13 1.18
N CYS A 120 20.93 -10.35 1.30
CA CYS A 120 20.16 -11.05 0.27
C CYS A 120 19.99 -10.23 -1.02
N VAL A 121 20.17 -8.90 -0.99
CA VAL A 121 20.08 -8.05 -2.20
C VAL A 121 21.14 -8.43 -3.23
N PRO A 122 22.46 -8.39 -2.93
CA PRO A 122 23.46 -8.85 -3.88
C PRO A 122 23.33 -10.33 -4.22
N LEU A 123 22.88 -11.19 -3.29
CA LEU A 123 22.67 -12.60 -3.56
C LEU A 123 21.53 -12.84 -4.56
N ALA A 124 20.45 -12.09 -4.50
CA ALA A 124 19.37 -12.14 -5.48
C ALA A 124 19.86 -11.74 -6.89
N ILE A 125 20.66 -10.67 -6.98
CA ILE A 125 21.23 -10.19 -8.25
C ILE A 125 22.18 -11.24 -8.84
N ILE A 126 23.06 -11.81 -8.01
CA ILE A 126 24.03 -12.84 -8.43
C ILE A 126 23.29 -14.11 -8.84
N SER A 127 22.28 -14.54 -8.07
CA SER A 127 21.47 -15.73 -8.35
C SER A 127 20.75 -15.62 -9.69
N ASN A 128 20.14 -14.47 -9.97
CA ASN A 128 19.45 -14.22 -11.23
C ASN A 128 20.46 -14.22 -12.41
N GLY A 129 21.60 -13.53 -12.29
CA GLY A 129 22.62 -13.47 -13.32
C GLY A 129 23.41 -14.78 -13.50
N GLY A 130 23.54 -15.56 -12.42
CA GLY A 130 24.27 -16.84 -12.39
C GLY A 130 23.45 -18.06 -12.74
N GLY A 131 22.12 -17.93 -12.91
CA GLY A 131 21.23 -19.03 -13.26
C GLY A 131 21.14 -20.11 -12.15
N TRP A 132 21.11 -19.71 -10.87
CA TRP A 132 21.07 -20.64 -9.73
C TRP A 132 19.73 -21.39 -9.57
N GLY A 133 18.74 -21.04 -10.40
CA GLY A 133 17.39 -21.59 -10.41
C GLY A 133 16.36 -20.67 -9.77
N ASP A 134 15.11 -20.78 -10.24
CA ASP A 134 14.04 -19.86 -9.90
C ASP A 134 13.67 -19.85 -8.42
N GLY A 135 13.64 -21.02 -7.77
CA GLY A 135 13.34 -21.12 -6.35
C GLY A 135 14.33 -20.38 -5.46
N ILE A 136 15.62 -20.40 -5.81
CA ILE A 136 16.69 -19.70 -5.07
C ILE A 136 16.59 -18.18 -5.30
N THR A 137 16.43 -17.76 -6.57
CA THR A 137 16.30 -16.36 -6.93
C THR A 137 15.04 -15.74 -6.30
N PHE A 138 13.93 -16.47 -6.33
CA PHE A 138 12.69 -16.06 -5.66
C PHE A 138 12.91 -15.87 -4.16
N THR A 139 13.55 -16.85 -3.49
CA THR A 139 13.81 -16.78 -2.04
C THR A 139 14.64 -15.58 -1.66
N PHE A 140 15.77 -15.35 -2.34
CA PHE A 140 16.62 -14.19 -2.03
C PHE A 140 15.93 -12.88 -2.35
N SER A 141 15.18 -12.78 -3.45
CA SER A 141 14.42 -11.59 -3.80
C SER A 141 13.35 -11.28 -2.77
N LEU A 142 12.60 -12.30 -2.35
CA LEU A 142 11.54 -12.16 -1.35
C LEU A 142 12.11 -11.70 0.01
N ILE A 143 13.18 -12.34 0.51
CA ILE A 143 13.79 -11.97 1.79
C ILE A 143 14.43 -10.58 1.72
N ALA A 144 15.03 -10.21 0.59
CA ALA A 144 15.68 -8.91 0.40
C ALA A 144 14.69 -7.74 0.36
N ILE A 145 13.46 -7.94 -0.11
CA ILE A 145 12.41 -6.91 -0.12
C ILE A 145 12.05 -6.48 1.31
N CYS A 146 12.01 -7.41 2.28
CA CYS A 146 11.61 -7.12 3.66
C CYS A 146 12.39 -5.95 4.31
N PRO A 147 13.74 -5.97 4.43
CA PRO A 147 14.48 -4.83 5.00
C PRO A 147 14.42 -3.57 4.13
N LEU A 148 14.28 -3.70 2.81
CA LEU A 148 14.16 -2.54 1.93
C LEU A 148 12.80 -1.84 2.10
N ALA A 149 11.73 -2.60 2.28
CA ALA A 149 10.39 -2.06 2.56
C ALA A 149 10.37 -1.31 3.88
N GLU A 150 10.98 -1.88 4.91
CA GLU A 150 11.10 -1.24 6.23
C GLU A 150 11.94 0.05 6.13
N ARG A 151 13.07 0.05 5.43
CA ARG A 151 13.87 1.26 5.20
C ARG A 151 13.12 2.31 4.37
N LEU A 152 12.31 1.89 3.40
CA LEU A 152 11.43 2.79 2.63
C LEU A 152 10.43 3.50 3.56
N GLY A 153 9.80 2.76 4.47
CA GLY A 153 8.90 3.30 5.50
C GLY A 153 9.61 4.32 6.38
N PHE A 154 10.74 3.94 6.98
CA PHE A 154 11.56 4.82 7.81
C PHE A 154 11.92 6.14 7.11
N VAL A 155 12.41 6.08 5.88
CA VAL A 155 12.77 7.30 5.12
C VAL A 155 11.52 8.13 4.77
N THR A 156 10.37 7.50 4.57
CA THR A 156 9.10 8.20 4.36
C THR A 156 8.68 8.97 5.60
N GLU A 157 8.81 8.39 6.79
CA GLU A 157 8.54 9.05 8.08
C GLU A 157 9.50 10.22 8.30
N GLN A 158 10.81 10.04 8.05
CA GLN A 158 11.78 11.13 8.09
C GLN A 158 11.40 12.27 7.14
N LEU A 159 10.95 11.96 5.93
CA LEU A 159 10.49 12.97 4.95
C LEU A 159 9.20 13.64 5.42
N ALA A 160 8.27 12.89 6.00
CA ALA A 160 7.00 13.38 6.54
C ALA A 160 7.24 14.42 7.66
N GLY A 161 8.24 14.21 8.51
CA GLY A 161 8.63 15.14 9.56
C GLY A 161 9.08 16.53 9.07
N TYR A 162 9.43 16.68 7.79
CA TYR A 162 9.71 17.98 7.15
C TYR A 162 8.49 18.67 6.56
N THR A 163 7.33 18.03 6.61
CA THR A 163 6.08 18.53 6.02
C THR A 163 5.08 18.88 7.11
N ASN A 164 3.92 19.43 6.77
CA ASN A 164 2.84 19.59 7.73
C ASN A 164 2.14 18.25 7.98
N SER A 165 1.37 18.12 9.07
CA SER A 165 0.67 16.90 9.46
C SER A 165 -0.17 16.29 8.32
N THR A 166 -0.89 17.14 7.57
CA THR A 166 -1.71 16.70 6.43
C THR A 166 -0.87 16.10 5.29
N VAL A 167 0.23 16.75 4.93
CA VAL A 167 1.13 16.26 3.85
C VAL A 167 1.94 15.06 4.33
N GLY A 168 2.38 15.05 5.58
CA GLY A 168 3.06 13.90 6.20
C GLY A 168 2.16 12.67 6.25
N GLY A 169 0.91 12.84 6.69
CA GLY A 169 -0.09 11.78 6.66
C GLY A 169 -0.38 11.25 5.25
N LEU A 170 -0.46 12.15 4.25
CA LEU A 170 -0.62 11.74 2.85
C LEU A 170 0.60 10.97 2.33
N LEU A 171 1.82 11.37 2.73
CA LEU A 171 3.05 10.65 2.41
C LEU A 171 3.03 9.23 2.98
N ASN A 172 2.76 9.10 4.27
CA ASN A 172 2.69 7.81 4.93
C ASN A 172 1.59 6.93 4.34
N ALA A 173 0.41 7.47 4.07
CA ALA A 173 -0.68 6.74 3.41
C ALA A 173 -0.32 6.28 1.98
N SER A 174 0.51 7.04 1.26
CA SER A 174 0.90 6.71 -0.13
C SER A 174 2.08 5.76 -0.20
N PHE A 175 3.09 5.94 0.65
CA PHE A 175 4.33 5.15 0.64
C PHE A 175 4.30 3.96 1.60
N GLY A 176 3.38 3.93 2.56
CA GLY A 176 3.20 2.79 3.46
C GLY A 176 2.93 1.48 2.71
N ASN A 177 2.18 1.53 1.61
CA ASN A 177 1.91 0.37 0.75
C ASN A 177 2.68 0.42 -0.59
N ALA A 178 3.79 1.16 -0.67
CA ALA A 178 4.52 1.33 -1.93
C ALA A 178 5.14 0.02 -2.42
N THR A 179 5.59 -0.84 -1.53
CA THR A 179 6.16 -2.14 -1.86
C THR A 179 5.13 -3.05 -2.54
N GLU A 180 3.92 -3.14 -1.98
CA GLU A 180 2.80 -3.89 -2.55
C GLU A 180 2.40 -3.34 -3.92
N MET A 181 2.37 -2.02 -4.05
CA MET A 181 2.09 -1.36 -5.33
C MET A 181 3.16 -1.70 -6.38
N ILE A 182 4.44 -1.65 -6.03
CA ILE A 182 5.55 -1.93 -6.95
C ILE A 182 5.50 -3.40 -7.39
N VAL A 183 5.40 -4.35 -6.47
CA VAL A 183 5.29 -5.79 -6.77
C VAL A 183 4.08 -6.06 -7.66
N SER A 184 2.92 -5.49 -7.32
CA SER A 184 1.69 -5.63 -8.10
C SER A 184 1.82 -5.05 -9.50
N MET A 185 2.53 -3.93 -9.67
CA MET A 185 2.78 -3.33 -10.98
C MET A 185 3.66 -4.21 -11.87
N TYR A 186 4.69 -4.86 -11.31
CA TYR A 186 5.52 -5.80 -12.07
C TYR A 186 4.72 -7.06 -12.45
N ALA A 187 3.92 -7.62 -11.55
CA ALA A 187 3.05 -8.75 -11.83
C ALA A 187 1.98 -8.40 -12.89
N LEU A 188 1.39 -7.21 -12.81
CA LEU A 188 0.44 -6.70 -13.80
C LEU A 188 1.10 -6.54 -15.19
N LYS A 189 2.31 -6.00 -15.26
CA LYS A 189 3.10 -5.87 -16.48
C LYS A 189 3.41 -7.24 -17.09
N ALA A 190 3.80 -8.20 -16.27
CA ALA A 190 4.03 -9.58 -16.69
C ALA A 190 2.75 -10.33 -17.11
N GLY A 191 1.57 -9.78 -16.84
CA GLY A 191 0.27 -10.42 -17.16
C GLY A 191 -0.16 -11.47 -16.13
N LEU A 192 0.50 -11.50 -14.95
CA LEU A 192 0.18 -12.40 -13.84
C LEU A 192 -0.96 -11.82 -12.99
N LEU A 193 -2.14 -11.58 -13.59
CA LEU A 193 -3.27 -10.89 -12.96
C LEU A 193 -3.72 -11.58 -11.67
N ARG A 194 -3.75 -12.93 -11.67
CA ARG A 194 -4.10 -13.72 -10.49
C ARG A 194 -3.12 -13.54 -9.33
N VAL A 195 -1.82 -13.40 -9.63
CA VAL A 195 -0.80 -13.12 -8.59
C VAL A 195 -1.08 -11.76 -7.95
N VAL A 196 -1.46 -10.73 -8.73
CA VAL A 196 -1.84 -9.41 -8.19
C VAL A 196 -3.06 -9.54 -7.27
N GLN A 197 -4.13 -10.18 -7.74
CA GLN A 197 -5.35 -10.36 -6.94
C GLN A 197 -5.08 -11.11 -5.64
N LEU A 198 -4.37 -12.23 -5.72
CA LEU A 198 -4.09 -13.10 -4.59
C LEU A 198 -3.10 -12.51 -3.59
N SER A 199 -2.06 -11.80 -4.04
CA SER A 199 -1.09 -11.17 -3.13
C SER A 199 -1.71 -10.02 -2.34
N LEU A 200 -2.50 -9.17 -2.97
CA LEU A 200 -3.19 -8.06 -2.30
C LEU A 200 -4.28 -8.57 -1.35
N LEU A 201 -5.03 -9.60 -1.75
CA LEU A 201 -5.94 -10.30 -0.84
C LEU A 201 -5.19 -10.86 0.37
N GLY A 202 -4.07 -11.55 0.13
CA GLY A 202 -3.25 -12.12 1.19
C GLY A 202 -2.70 -11.08 2.16
N SER A 203 -2.32 -9.89 1.66
CA SER A 203 -1.88 -8.78 2.53
C SER A 203 -3.01 -8.31 3.45
N ILE A 204 -4.23 -8.17 2.97
CA ILE A 204 -5.39 -7.85 3.84
C ILE A 204 -5.59 -8.95 4.88
N LEU A 205 -5.62 -10.22 4.47
CA LEU A 205 -5.86 -11.36 5.36
C LEU A 205 -4.75 -11.51 6.41
N SER A 206 -3.49 -11.33 6.01
CA SER A 206 -2.33 -11.35 6.90
C SER A 206 -2.40 -10.22 7.93
N ASN A 207 -2.65 -9.00 7.52
CA ASN A 207 -2.74 -7.86 8.42
C ASN A 207 -3.90 -8.01 9.41
N MET A 208 -5.05 -8.47 8.95
CA MET A 208 -6.24 -8.65 9.80
C MET A 208 -6.12 -9.80 10.79
N LEU A 209 -5.50 -10.92 10.42
CA LEU A 209 -5.48 -12.13 11.26
C LEU A 209 -4.12 -12.34 11.92
N LEU A 210 -3.03 -12.30 11.16
CA LEU A 210 -1.71 -12.61 11.69
C LEU A 210 -1.09 -11.43 12.43
N VAL A 211 -1.02 -10.25 11.80
CA VAL A 211 -0.42 -9.05 12.41
C VAL A 211 -1.19 -8.66 13.67
N LEU A 212 -2.48 -8.45 13.54
CA LEU A 212 -3.34 -8.07 14.65
C LEU A 212 -3.40 -9.18 15.72
N GLY A 213 -3.42 -10.43 15.30
CA GLY A 213 -3.36 -11.58 16.20
C GLY A 213 -2.07 -11.62 17.02
N CYS A 214 -0.92 -11.40 16.39
CA CYS A 214 0.37 -11.30 17.09
C CYS A 214 0.41 -10.09 18.03
N ALA A 215 -0.07 -8.93 17.58
CA ALA A 215 -0.14 -7.73 18.41
C ALA A 215 -0.97 -7.96 19.69
N PHE A 216 -2.16 -8.54 19.55
CA PHE A 216 -3.02 -8.85 20.70
C PHE A 216 -2.43 -9.95 21.59
N LEU A 217 -1.78 -10.97 21.01
CA LEU A 217 -1.17 -12.04 21.80
C LEU A 217 0.01 -11.51 22.62
N PHE A 218 1.00 -10.87 21.98
CA PHE A 218 2.18 -10.40 22.68
C PHE A 218 1.90 -9.18 23.58
N GLY A 219 1.02 -8.26 23.16
CA GLY A 219 0.52 -7.18 23.99
C GLY A 219 -0.23 -7.72 25.23
N GLY A 220 -1.10 -8.72 25.04
CA GLY A 220 -1.85 -9.38 26.12
C GLY A 220 -0.99 -10.25 27.05
N MET A 221 0.20 -10.71 26.60
CA MET A 221 1.20 -11.34 27.47
C MET A 221 1.93 -10.33 28.33
N SER A 222 2.16 -9.12 27.81
CA SER A 222 2.77 -8.02 28.54
C SER A 222 1.80 -7.38 29.53
N ARG A 223 0.55 -7.20 29.17
CA ARG A 223 -0.54 -6.63 30.00
C ARG A 223 -1.83 -7.44 29.80
N LYS A 224 -2.53 -7.76 30.89
CA LYS A 224 -3.73 -8.63 30.85
C LYS A 224 -4.82 -8.14 29.91
N GLU A 225 -5.04 -6.83 29.88
CA GLU A 225 -5.98 -6.13 29.01
C GLU A 225 -5.36 -4.81 28.56
N GLN A 226 -5.59 -4.43 27.31
CA GLN A 226 -5.22 -3.14 26.75
C GLN A 226 -6.45 -2.54 26.09
N TYR A 227 -6.57 -1.22 26.19
CA TYR A 227 -7.70 -0.47 25.65
C TYR A 227 -7.24 0.28 24.39
N PHE A 228 -8.18 0.55 23.50
CA PHE A 228 -7.96 1.34 22.30
C PHE A 228 -9.24 2.09 21.90
N ASN A 229 -9.10 3.13 21.08
CA ASN A 229 -10.20 3.93 20.59
C ASN A 229 -11.08 3.12 19.63
N ALA A 230 -12.17 2.56 20.15
CA ALA A 230 -13.09 1.74 19.37
C ALA A 230 -13.75 2.54 18.24
N GLU A 231 -13.98 3.84 18.39
CA GLU A 231 -14.67 4.67 17.39
C GLU A 231 -13.86 4.82 16.11
N GLY A 232 -12.58 5.19 16.21
CA GLY A 232 -11.67 5.28 15.06
C GLY A 232 -11.43 3.94 14.38
N VAL A 233 -11.28 2.87 15.16
CA VAL A 233 -11.12 1.50 14.64
C VAL A 233 -12.37 1.01 13.93
N MET A 234 -13.57 1.23 14.48
CA MET A 234 -14.85 0.84 13.85
C MET A 234 -15.13 1.63 12.57
N MET A 235 -14.67 2.88 12.46
CA MET A 235 -14.73 3.64 11.21
C MET A 235 -13.92 2.94 10.11
N ASN A 236 -12.69 2.52 10.41
CA ASN A 236 -11.85 1.77 9.46
C ASN A 236 -12.50 0.44 9.05
N PHE A 237 -13.10 -0.30 9.98
CA PHE A 237 -13.85 -1.53 9.66
C PHE A 237 -15.06 -1.26 8.77
N GLY A 238 -15.79 -0.17 9.01
CA GLY A 238 -16.90 0.25 8.16
C GLY A 238 -16.47 0.50 6.72
N LEU A 239 -15.34 1.22 6.54
CA LEU A 239 -14.74 1.48 5.24
C LEU A 239 -14.23 0.20 4.58
N LEU A 240 -13.59 -0.68 5.34
CA LEU A 240 -13.10 -1.96 4.84
C LEU A 240 -14.25 -2.87 4.40
N LEU A 241 -15.35 -2.94 5.15
CA LEU A 241 -16.55 -3.69 4.74
C LEU A 241 -17.17 -3.13 3.47
N LEU A 242 -17.21 -1.80 3.32
CA LEU A 242 -17.66 -1.16 2.08
C LEU A 242 -16.73 -1.50 0.90
N ALA A 243 -15.43 -1.51 1.13
CA ALA A 243 -14.45 -1.94 0.12
C ALA A 243 -14.67 -3.40 -0.27
N VAL A 244 -14.81 -4.31 0.71
CA VAL A 244 -15.09 -5.73 0.47
C VAL A 244 -16.37 -5.92 -0.33
N MET A 245 -17.42 -5.15 -0.06
CA MET A 245 -18.65 -5.16 -0.87
C MET A 245 -18.34 -4.79 -2.32
N GLY A 246 -17.60 -3.70 -2.56
CA GLY A 246 -17.22 -3.27 -3.92
C GLY A 246 -16.34 -4.27 -4.67
N LEU A 247 -15.43 -4.95 -3.94
CA LEU A 247 -14.56 -6.00 -4.49
C LEU A 247 -15.33 -7.30 -4.79
N SER A 248 -16.38 -7.59 -4.01
CA SER A 248 -17.15 -8.84 -4.12
C SER A 248 -18.18 -8.83 -5.23
N LEU A 249 -18.70 -7.66 -5.62
CA LEU A 249 -19.78 -7.54 -6.59
C LEU A 249 -19.44 -8.15 -7.98
N PRO A 250 -18.26 -7.94 -8.57
CA PRO A 250 -17.89 -8.57 -9.83
C PRO A 250 -17.82 -10.10 -9.73
N ALA A 251 -17.22 -10.63 -8.65
CA ALA A 251 -17.15 -12.06 -8.40
C ALA A 251 -18.54 -12.69 -8.23
N LEU A 252 -19.44 -12.01 -7.50
CA LEU A 252 -20.81 -12.47 -7.29
C LEU A 252 -21.62 -12.46 -8.60
N LEU A 253 -21.47 -11.43 -9.43
CA LEU A 253 -22.11 -11.32 -10.75
C LEU A 253 -21.67 -12.48 -11.64
N HIS A 254 -20.39 -12.76 -11.69
CA HIS A 254 -19.81 -13.87 -12.43
C HIS A 254 -20.36 -15.23 -11.94
N PHE A 255 -20.33 -15.47 -10.64
CA PHE A 255 -20.78 -16.73 -10.02
C PHE A 255 -22.27 -17.00 -10.25
N THR A 256 -23.11 -15.97 -10.24
CA THR A 256 -24.57 -16.11 -10.45
C THR A 256 -24.95 -16.23 -11.91
N HIS A 257 -24.00 -16.08 -12.84
CA HIS A 257 -24.25 -16.09 -14.30
C HIS A 257 -25.34 -15.09 -14.74
N THR A 258 -25.41 -13.94 -14.06
CA THR A 258 -26.40 -12.88 -14.34
C THR A 258 -25.82 -11.73 -15.16
N GLU A 259 -24.67 -11.93 -15.78
CA GLU A 259 -23.98 -10.95 -16.61
C GLU A 259 -24.74 -10.66 -17.91
N LEU A 260 -24.90 -9.36 -18.23
CA LEU A 260 -25.58 -8.94 -19.45
C LEU A 260 -24.78 -9.29 -20.74
N HIS A 261 -23.46 -9.12 -20.67
CA HIS A 261 -22.54 -9.27 -21.81
C HIS A 261 -21.30 -10.11 -21.45
N GLY A 262 -21.43 -11.06 -20.52
CA GLY A 262 -20.33 -11.93 -20.06
C GLY A 262 -19.17 -11.14 -19.48
N THR A 263 -17.94 -11.55 -19.75
CA THR A 263 -16.71 -10.98 -19.21
C THR A 263 -16.54 -9.46 -19.43
N ALA A 264 -17.18 -8.90 -20.48
CA ALA A 264 -17.15 -7.46 -20.72
C ALA A 264 -17.91 -6.67 -19.64
N SER A 265 -19.03 -7.20 -19.14
CA SER A 265 -19.79 -6.61 -18.04
C SER A 265 -19.01 -6.67 -16.72
N GLU A 266 -18.33 -7.77 -16.45
CA GLU A 266 -17.49 -7.99 -15.28
C GLU A 266 -16.35 -6.98 -15.22
N LEU A 267 -15.62 -6.81 -16.33
CA LEU A 267 -14.53 -5.86 -16.42
C LEU A 267 -15.00 -4.39 -16.30
N ALA A 268 -16.15 -4.06 -16.91
CA ALA A 268 -16.74 -2.74 -16.81
C ALA A 268 -17.19 -2.43 -15.37
N LEU A 269 -17.82 -3.39 -14.69
CA LEU A 269 -18.20 -3.25 -13.28
C LEU A 269 -16.96 -3.11 -12.38
N SER A 270 -15.91 -3.89 -12.62
CA SER A 270 -14.65 -3.81 -11.87
C SER A 270 -14.00 -2.42 -11.98
N ARG A 271 -13.97 -1.83 -13.19
CA ARG A 271 -13.46 -0.47 -13.40
C ARG A 271 -14.32 0.59 -12.72
N PHE A 272 -15.65 0.44 -12.79
CA PHE A 272 -16.59 1.34 -12.12
C PHE A 272 -16.44 1.27 -10.60
N SER A 273 -16.46 0.06 -10.01
CA SER A 273 -16.25 -0.16 -8.58
C SER A 273 -14.92 0.43 -8.11
N SER A 274 -13.83 0.18 -8.85
CA SER A 274 -12.51 0.73 -8.54
C SER A 274 -12.49 2.25 -8.53
N THR A 275 -13.19 2.90 -9.47
CA THR A 275 -13.31 4.36 -9.49
C THR A 275 -14.04 4.88 -8.25
N ILE A 276 -15.13 4.22 -7.84
CA ILE A 276 -15.88 4.59 -6.63
C ILE A 276 -15.05 4.37 -5.37
N LEU A 277 -14.33 3.24 -5.26
CA LEU A 277 -13.47 2.95 -4.11
C LEU A 277 -12.34 3.98 -3.96
N LEU A 278 -11.72 4.43 -5.06
CA LEU A 278 -10.74 5.51 -5.03
C LEU A 278 -11.34 6.85 -4.58
N LEU A 279 -12.56 7.17 -4.99
CA LEU A 279 -13.26 8.37 -4.52
C LEU A 279 -13.57 8.28 -3.01
N ILE A 280 -13.96 7.11 -2.52
CA ILE A 280 -14.17 6.86 -1.08
C ILE A 280 -12.86 7.03 -0.34
N TYR A 281 -11.74 6.51 -0.87
CA TYR A 281 -10.41 6.68 -0.28
C TYR A 281 -10.01 8.15 -0.16
N LEU A 282 -10.22 8.95 -1.21
CA LEU A 282 -9.95 10.39 -1.17
C LEU A 282 -10.82 11.12 -0.14
N ALA A 283 -12.10 10.74 -0.03
CA ALA A 283 -12.99 11.27 0.99
C ALA A 283 -12.53 10.89 2.41
N PHE A 284 -12.09 9.65 2.59
CA PHE A 284 -11.53 9.15 3.85
C PHE A 284 -10.25 9.89 4.25
N LEU A 285 -9.33 10.11 3.31
CA LEU A 285 -8.12 10.91 3.60
C LEU A 285 -8.47 12.33 4.02
N TYR A 286 -9.44 12.96 3.36
CA TYR A 286 -9.91 14.29 3.75
C TYR A 286 -10.55 14.27 5.14
N PHE A 287 -11.32 13.24 5.45
CA PHE A 287 -11.91 13.03 6.78
C PHE A 287 -10.82 12.89 7.84
N GLN A 288 -9.87 11.98 7.65
CA GLN A 288 -8.83 11.63 8.60
C GLN A 288 -7.83 12.80 8.81
N LEU A 289 -7.39 13.44 7.73
CA LEU A 289 -6.28 14.41 7.80
C LEU A 289 -6.73 15.88 7.98
N VAL A 290 -8.02 16.18 7.80
CA VAL A 290 -8.48 17.57 7.79
C VAL A 290 -9.65 17.81 8.76
N THR A 291 -10.65 16.93 8.79
CA THR A 291 -11.90 17.22 9.52
C THR A 291 -11.99 16.54 10.87
N HIS A 292 -11.44 15.34 11.03
CA HIS A 292 -11.57 14.52 12.24
C HIS A 292 -10.22 13.94 12.67
N THR A 293 -9.18 14.76 12.68
CA THR A 293 -7.82 14.37 13.12
C THR A 293 -7.81 13.82 14.54
N HIS A 294 -8.63 14.39 15.43
CA HIS A 294 -8.74 13.98 16.83
C HIS A 294 -9.15 12.51 17.06
N LEU A 295 -9.70 11.83 16.06
CA LEU A 295 -10.03 10.40 16.17
C LEU A 295 -8.81 9.49 15.94
N TYR A 296 -7.73 10.05 15.40
CA TYR A 296 -6.52 9.36 14.97
C TYR A 296 -5.24 9.92 15.61
N GLU A 297 -5.37 10.97 16.42
CA GLU A 297 -4.31 11.47 17.30
C GLU A 297 -4.31 10.61 18.55
N ASP A 298 -3.13 10.16 18.98
CA ASP A 298 -2.98 9.48 20.26
C ASP A 298 -3.35 10.46 21.38
N GLU A 299 -4.09 10.01 22.40
CA GLU A 299 -4.18 10.73 23.66
C GLU A 299 -2.75 10.75 24.23
N GLU A 300 -2.10 11.90 24.14
CA GLU A 300 -0.82 12.13 24.79
C GLU A 300 -1.03 11.90 26.29
N ASP A 301 -0.61 10.76 26.81
CA ASP A 301 -0.40 10.59 28.24
C ASP A 301 0.72 11.56 28.61
N ASP A 302 0.39 12.59 29.39
CA ASP A 302 1.28 13.67 29.87
C ASP A 302 2.53 13.17 30.65
N ASP A 303 2.71 11.86 30.79
CA ASP A 303 3.74 11.21 31.61
C ASP A 303 4.87 10.54 30.79
N ASP A 304 4.80 10.46 29.46
CA ASP A 304 5.91 9.92 28.66
C ASP A 304 6.81 11.06 28.15
N ASP A 305 7.96 11.22 28.84
CA ASP A 305 9.09 12.04 28.42
C ASP A 305 9.41 11.82 26.92
N ASP A 306 9.21 12.87 26.13
CA ASP A 306 9.90 13.24 24.89
C ASP A 306 10.69 12.14 24.14
N ASP A 307 10.05 11.08 23.65
CA ASP A 307 10.52 10.36 22.49
C ASP A 307 10.06 11.11 21.20
N GLU A 308 10.35 12.43 21.11
CA GLU A 308 10.36 13.11 19.80
C GLU A 308 11.39 12.36 18.94
N GLU A 309 10.92 11.60 17.96
CA GLU A 309 11.81 10.91 17.01
C GLU A 309 12.72 11.96 16.36
N GLU A 310 13.99 11.98 16.78
CA GLU A 310 14.99 12.89 16.24
C GLU A 310 15.10 12.65 14.73
N LEU A 311 14.83 13.68 13.93
CA LEU A 311 15.04 13.61 12.49
C LEU A 311 16.55 13.44 12.21
N VAL A 312 16.92 12.24 11.79
CA VAL A 312 18.32 11.86 11.52
C VAL A 312 18.74 12.23 10.10
N LEU A 313 17.80 12.13 9.13
CA LEU A 313 18.06 12.41 7.73
C LEU A 313 17.62 13.82 7.34
N GLY A 314 18.43 14.52 6.53
CA GLY A 314 18.03 15.77 5.92
C GLY A 314 16.91 15.58 4.88
N PHE A 315 16.17 16.64 4.58
CA PHE A 315 15.06 16.60 3.59
C PHE A 315 15.48 16.03 2.22
N TRP A 316 16.59 16.50 1.66
CA TRP A 316 17.09 16.03 0.37
C TRP A 316 17.67 14.62 0.45
N ASP A 317 18.29 14.26 1.56
CA ASP A 317 18.81 12.92 1.78
C ASP A 317 17.68 11.91 1.87
N SER A 318 16.58 12.25 2.55
CA SER A 318 15.37 11.43 2.58
C SER A 318 14.80 11.18 1.17
N ILE A 319 14.75 12.21 0.32
CA ILE A 319 14.30 12.06 -1.08
C ILE A 319 15.23 11.14 -1.87
N VAL A 320 16.54 11.28 -1.72
CA VAL A 320 17.53 10.46 -2.43
C VAL A 320 17.41 8.99 -1.99
N TRP A 321 17.35 8.73 -0.67
CA TRP A 321 17.25 7.38 -0.15
C TRP A 321 15.91 6.72 -0.48
N LEU A 322 14.81 7.50 -0.47
CA LEU A 322 13.50 7.04 -0.94
C LEU A 322 13.60 6.52 -2.38
N GLY A 323 14.27 7.28 -3.25
CA GLY A 323 14.53 6.89 -4.65
C GLY A 323 15.41 5.63 -4.75
N VAL A 324 16.49 5.56 -3.97
CA VAL A 324 17.40 4.40 -3.96
C VAL A 324 16.68 3.12 -3.55
N PHE A 325 15.95 3.14 -2.42
CA PHE A 325 15.22 1.96 -1.96
C PHE A 325 14.12 1.56 -2.94
N THR A 326 13.39 2.51 -3.52
CA THR A 326 12.38 2.25 -4.56
C THR A 326 12.99 1.54 -5.78
N VAL A 327 14.18 1.93 -6.24
CA VAL A 327 14.87 1.28 -7.36
C VAL A 327 15.26 -0.15 -7.02
N PHE A 328 15.82 -0.41 -5.83
CA PHE A 328 16.17 -1.77 -5.41
C PHE A 328 14.93 -2.65 -5.25
N ILE A 329 13.86 -2.16 -4.62
CA ILE A 329 12.58 -2.87 -4.52
C ILE A 329 12.05 -3.19 -5.92
N SER A 330 12.13 -2.25 -6.87
CA SER A 330 11.68 -2.47 -8.25
C SER A 330 12.46 -3.59 -8.96
N ILE A 331 13.78 -3.62 -8.82
CA ILE A 331 14.63 -4.67 -9.40
C ILE A 331 14.29 -6.05 -8.80
N LEU A 332 14.17 -6.12 -7.48
CA LEU A 332 13.86 -7.37 -6.79
C LEU A 332 12.43 -7.85 -7.07
N SER A 333 11.48 -6.92 -7.24
CA SER A 333 10.11 -7.24 -7.63
C SER A 333 10.03 -7.84 -9.04
N ASP A 334 10.85 -7.33 -9.98
CA ASP A 334 10.95 -7.92 -11.32
C ASP A 334 11.46 -9.37 -11.26
N TYR A 335 12.52 -9.63 -10.49
CA TYR A 335 13.05 -10.98 -10.28
C TYR A 335 12.04 -11.90 -9.59
N LEU A 336 11.39 -11.41 -8.54
CA LEU A 336 10.39 -12.17 -7.78
C LEU A 336 9.22 -12.59 -8.67
N VAL A 337 8.70 -11.68 -9.48
CA VAL A 337 7.59 -11.93 -10.40
C VAL A 337 8.02 -12.89 -11.52
N ALA A 338 9.23 -12.71 -12.07
CA ALA A 338 9.75 -13.58 -13.14
C ALA A 338 9.97 -15.03 -12.69
N THR A 339 10.24 -15.25 -11.40
CA THR A 339 10.63 -16.56 -10.87
C THR A 339 9.53 -17.26 -10.06
N ILE A 340 8.35 -16.65 -9.87
CA ILE A 340 7.30 -17.20 -8.99
C ILE A 340 6.76 -18.55 -9.48
N GLU A 341 6.58 -18.72 -10.80
CA GLU A 341 6.09 -19.98 -11.38
C GLU A 341 7.12 -21.10 -11.26
N GLY A 342 8.40 -20.80 -11.53
CA GLY A 342 9.49 -21.75 -11.37
C GLY A 342 9.75 -22.09 -9.90
N ALA A 343 9.60 -21.16 -8.97
CA ALA A 343 9.66 -21.41 -7.54
C ALA A 343 8.51 -22.33 -7.09
N SER A 344 7.30 -22.08 -7.56
CA SER A 344 6.11 -22.92 -7.34
C SER A 344 6.36 -24.37 -7.76
N ALA A 345 6.89 -24.57 -8.96
CA ALA A 345 7.24 -25.90 -9.47
C ALA A 345 8.37 -26.57 -8.66
N SER A 346 9.37 -25.80 -8.22
CA SER A 346 10.51 -26.32 -7.46
C SER A 346 10.15 -26.77 -6.04
N TRP A 347 9.14 -26.12 -5.42
CA TRP A 347 8.73 -26.37 -4.03
C TRP A 347 7.49 -27.25 -3.92
N ASP A 348 6.85 -27.58 -5.04
CA ASP A 348 5.56 -28.29 -5.09
C ASP A 348 4.44 -27.51 -4.33
N PHE A 349 4.51 -26.19 -4.34
CA PHE A 349 3.48 -25.31 -3.79
C PHE A 349 2.70 -24.64 -4.90
N SER A 350 1.37 -24.48 -4.72
CA SER A 350 0.59 -23.74 -5.70
C SER A 350 0.98 -22.26 -5.73
N VAL A 351 0.95 -21.64 -6.93
CA VAL A 351 1.18 -20.19 -7.06
C VAL A 351 0.18 -19.41 -6.20
N ALA A 352 -1.06 -19.90 -6.05
CA ALA A 352 -2.06 -19.31 -5.17
C ALA A 352 -1.60 -19.29 -3.70
N PHE A 353 -1.08 -20.40 -3.19
CA PHE A 353 -0.56 -20.46 -1.81
C PHE A 353 0.62 -19.51 -1.61
N ILE A 354 1.57 -19.50 -2.56
CA ILE A 354 2.73 -18.59 -2.49
C ILE A 354 2.24 -17.14 -2.46
N SER A 355 1.29 -16.79 -3.34
CA SER A 355 0.80 -15.40 -3.47
C SER A 355 -0.03 -14.94 -2.27
N VAL A 356 -0.90 -15.80 -1.71
CA VAL A 356 -1.80 -15.40 -0.61
C VAL A 356 -1.10 -15.47 0.75
N ILE A 357 -0.15 -16.40 0.93
CA ILE A 357 0.43 -16.68 2.25
C ILE A 357 1.89 -16.23 2.33
N LEU A 358 2.78 -16.73 1.45
CA LEU A 358 4.22 -16.48 1.58
C LEU A 358 4.60 -15.04 1.25
N LEU A 359 4.10 -14.51 0.14
CA LEU A 359 4.38 -13.13 -0.26
C LEU A 359 3.96 -12.11 0.80
N PRO A 360 2.72 -12.14 1.35
CA PRO A 360 2.29 -11.18 2.34
C PRO A 360 3.01 -11.31 3.69
N ILE A 361 3.30 -12.53 4.16
CA ILE A 361 4.06 -12.71 5.42
C ILE A 361 5.41 -12.00 5.36
N VAL A 362 6.11 -12.14 4.25
CA VAL A 362 7.46 -11.56 4.10
C VAL A 362 7.36 -10.10 3.67
N GLY A 363 6.45 -9.76 2.76
CA GLY A 363 6.23 -8.37 2.32
C GLY A 363 5.87 -7.44 3.47
N ASN A 364 4.97 -7.87 4.34
CA ASN A 364 4.49 -7.10 5.49
C ASN A 364 5.27 -7.37 6.78
N ALA A 365 6.44 -8.02 6.73
CA ALA A 365 7.20 -8.40 7.93
C ALA A 365 7.61 -7.18 8.79
N ALA A 366 7.86 -6.03 8.17
CA ALA A 366 8.12 -4.77 8.87
C ALA A 366 6.90 -4.28 9.65
N GLU A 367 5.72 -4.31 9.02
CA GLU A 367 4.44 -3.98 9.67
C GLU A 367 4.15 -4.94 10.83
N HIS A 368 4.42 -6.25 10.66
CA HIS A 368 4.30 -7.25 11.73
C HIS A 368 5.16 -6.87 12.94
N ALA A 369 6.43 -6.55 12.71
CA ALA A 369 7.36 -6.20 13.78
C ALA A 369 6.93 -4.91 14.50
N SER A 370 6.54 -3.88 13.76
CA SER A 370 6.09 -2.59 14.30
C SER A 370 4.81 -2.73 15.12
N ALA A 371 3.79 -3.42 14.60
CA ALA A 371 2.52 -3.62 15.30
C ALA A 371 2.72 -4.36 16.64
N VAL A 372 3.54 -5.43 16.65
CA VAL A 372 3.86 -6.16 17.89
C VAL A 372 4.64 -5.27 18.87
N MET A 373 5.58 -4.49 18.39
CA MET A 373 6.38 -3.59 19.24
C MET A 373 5.50 -2.52 19.90
N PHE A 374 4.61 -1.88 19.15
CA PHE A 374 3.66 -0.90 19.70
C PHE A 374 2.69 -1.52 20.70
N ALA A 375 2.15 -2.71 20.41
CA ALA A 375 1.30 -3.45 21.34
C ALA A 375 2.02 -3.77 22.66
N MET A 376 3.30 -4.17 22.63
CA MET A 376 4.09 -4.44 23.83
C MET A 376 4.39 -3.16 24.62
N LYS A 377 4.49 -2.01 23.96
CA LYS A 377 4.63 -0.67 24.58
C LYS A 377 3.29 -0.08 25.08
N ASN A 378 2.19 -0.81 25.00
CA ASN A 378 0.82 -0.36 25.33
C ASN A 378 0.24 0.74 24.40
N LYS A 379 0.79 0.90 23.23
CA LYS A 379 0.30 1.82 22.19
C LYS A 379 -0.57 1.00 21.21
N MET A 380 -1.74 0.52 21.68
CA MET A 380 -2.59 -0.41 20.93
C MET A 380 -3.28 0.29 19.76
N ASP A 381 -3.57 1.58 19.87
CA ASP A 381 -4.16 2.39 18.79
C ASP A 381 -3.26 2.45 17.58
N ILE A 382 -1.96 2.69 17.77
CA ILE A 382 -0.97 2.67 16.69
C ILE A 382 -0.88 1.27 16.08
N SER A 383 -0.86 0.23 16.90
CA SER A 383 -0.80 -1.17 16.42
C SER A 383 -2.00 -1.53 15.53
N LEU A 384 -3.21 -1.11 15.92
CA LEU A 384 -4.43 -1.26 15.13
C LEU A 384 -4.40 -0.39 13.86
N GLY A 385 -3.89 0.83 13.97
CA GLY A 385 -3.66 1.72 12.83
C GLY A 385 -2.78 1.08 11.75
N VAL A 386 -1.69 0.43 12.15
CA VAL A 386 -0.82 -0.33 11.23
C VAL A 386 -1.58 -1.47 10.58
N ALA A 387 -2.26 -2.35 11.34
CA ALA A 387 -2.88 -3.55 10.79
C ALA A 387 -4.18 -3.26 10.01
N VAL A 388 -5.14 -2.56 10.64
CA VAL A 388 -6.46 -2.29 10.04
C VAL A 388 -6.37 -1.16 9.03
N GLY A 389 -5.56 -0.14 9.31
CA GLY A 389 -5.32 0.99 8.41
C GLY A 389 -4.69 0.55 7.10
N SER A 390 -3.61 -0.25 7.14
CA SER A 390 -2.96 -0.80 5.94
C SER A 390 -3.95 -1.67 5.14
N SER A 391 -4.73 -2.54 5.80
CA SER A 391 -5.77 -3.34 5.13
C SER A 391 -6.81 -2.47 4.40
N THR A 392 -7.25 -1.38 5.01
CA THR A 392 -8.19 -0.42 4.43
C THR A 392 -7.58 0.29 3.22
N GLN A 393 -6.31 0.69 3.31
CA GLN A 393 -5.58 1.30 2.20
C GLN A 393 -5.38 0.33 1.04
N ILE A 394 -5.03 -0.94 1.30
CA ILE A 394 -4.91 -1.95 0.24
C ILE A 394 -6.25 -2.12 -0.47
N ALA A 395 -7.36 -2.22 0.25
CA ALA A 395 -8.69 -2.45 -0.32
C ALA A 395 -9.25 -1.23 -1.06
N LEU A 396 -9.04 -0.01 -0.57
CA LEU A 396 -9.59 1.23 -1.14
C LEU A 396 -8.67 1.93 -2.13
N LEU A 397 -7.34 1.72 -2.03
CA LEU A 397 -6.36 2.38 -2.88
C LEU A 397 -5.64 1.37 -3.79
N VAL A 398 -4.90 0.39 -3.23
CA VAL A 398 -3.94 -0.40 -4.00
C VAL A 398 -4.65 -1.31 -5.02
N ILE A 399 -5.68 -2.05 -4.61
CA ILE A 399 -6.45 -2.92 -5.52
C ILE A 399 -7.15 -2.10 -6.62
N PRO A 400 -7.93 -1.06 -6.30
CA PRO A 400 -8.55 -0.21 -7.32
C PRO A 400 -7.55 0.47 -8.25
N PHE A 401 -6.40 0.90 -7.71
CA PHE A 401 -5.32 1.46 -8.49
C PHE A 401 -4.78 0.48 -9.53
N CYS A 402 -4.55 -0.80 -9.14
CA CYS A 402 -4.10 -1.84 -10.08
C CYS A 402 -5.11 -2.07 -11.22
N VAL A 403 -6.42 -1.99 -10.95
CA VAL A 403 -7.47 -2.10 -11.98
C VAL A 403 -7.41 -0.91 -12.94
N ILE A 404 -7.29 0.32 -12.42
CA ILE A 404 -7.23 1.53 -13.25
C ILE A 404 -5.95 1.55 -14.09
N VAL A 405 -4.79 1.22 -13.50
CA VAL A 405 -3.53 1.13 -14.25
C VAL A 405 -3.56 -0.01 -15.26
N GLY A 406 -4.15 -1.17 -14.91
CA GLY A 406 -4.40 -2.26 -15.84
C GLY A 406 -5.21 -1.79 -17.05
N TRP A 407 -6.23 -0.96 -16.83
CA TRP A 407 -7.00 -0.36 -17.93
C TRP A 407 -6.13 0.49 -18.86
N PHE A 408 -5.24 1.32 -18.31
CA PHE A 408 -4.32 2.12 -19.13
C PHE A 408 -3.22 1.28 -19.82
N MET A 409 -2.91 0.11 -19.30
CA MET A 409 -1.90 -0.81 -19.86
C MET A 409 -2.52 -1.85 -20.83
N ASP A 410 -3.80 -1.75 -21.17
CA ASP A 410 -4.56 -2.74 -21.95
C ASP A 410 -4.50 -4.16 -21.35
N LYS A 411 -4.40 -4.24 -20.01
CA LYS A 411 -4.49 -5.51 -19.26
C LYS A 411 -5.89 -5.66 -18.69
N PRO A 412 -6.55 -6.82 -18.89
CA PRO A 412 -7.91 -7.04 -18.37
C PRO A 412 -7.91 -7.35 -16.87
N MET A 413 -7.36 -6.43 -16.05
CA MET A 413 -7.38 -6.56 -14.59
C MET A 413 -8.79 -6.29 -14.09
N ASP A 414 -9.39 -7.27 -13.46
CA ASP A 414 -10.72 -7.22 -12.86
C ASP A 414 -10.67 -7.43 -11.35
N LEU A 415 -11.83 -7.33 -10.69
CA LEU A 415 -12.02 -7.57 -9.25
C LEU A 415 -12.64 -8.96 -8.97
N ASN A 416 -12.60 -9.88 -9.94
CA ASN A 416 -13.12 -11.22 -9.74
C ASN A 416 -12.15 -12.06 -8.88
N LEU A 417 -12.28 -11.91 -7.58
CA LEU A 417 -11.52 -12.67 -6.58
C LEU A 417 -12.05 -14.10 -6.41
N GLN A 418 -12.83 -14.64 -7.32
CA GLN A 418 -13.52 -15.92 -7.20
C GLN A 418 -14.30 -16.08 -5.85
N MET A 419 -15.16 -17.08 -5.79
CA MET A 419 -16.09 -17.20 -4.67
C MET A 419 -15.40 -17.57 -3.34
N PHE A 420 -14.38 -18.43 -3.41
CA PHE A 420 -13.67 -18.88 -2.21
C PHE A 420 -12.91 -17.72 -1.55
N GLU A 421 -12.16 -16.96 -2.31
CA GLU A 421 -11.38 -15.82 -1.82
C GLU A 421 -12.30 -14.70 -1.31
N THR A 422 -13.37 -14.42 -2.05
CA THR A 422 -14.38 -13.41 -1.67
C THR A 422 -15.05 -13.76 -0.35
N ALA A 423 -15.50 -15.00 -0.19
CA ALA A 423 -16.13 -15.48 1.05
C ALA A 423 -15.16 -15.43 2.24
N THR A 424 -13.89 -15.81 1.99
CA THR A 424 -12.82 -15.78 3.00
C THR A 424 -12.54 -14.36 3.46
N LEU A 425 -12.41 -13.41 2.53
CA LEU A 425 -12.19 -11.99 2.83
C LEU A 425 -13.34 -11.41 3.65
N PHE A 426 -14.58 -11.61 3.20
CA PHE A 426 -15.77 -11.11 3.86
C PHE A 426 -15.91 -11.66 5.29
N THR A 427 -15.75 -12.98 5.45
CA THR A 427 -15.82 -13.64 6.77
C THR A 427 -14.72 -13.16 7.70
N THR A 428 -13.49 -12.97 7.20
CA THR A 428 -12.37 -12.46 7.98
C THR A 428 -12.65 -11.06 8.50
N VAL A 429 -13.06 -10.13 7.63
CA VAL A 429 -13.29 -8.73 8.04
C VAL A 429 -14.42 -8.65 9.09
N ILE A 430 -15.52 -9.36 8.89
CA ILE A 430 -16.60 -9.41 9.89
C ILE A 430 -16.11 -10.00 11.22
N THR A 431 -15.39 -11.13 11.18
CA THR A 431 -14.90 -11.78 12.41
C THR A 431 -14.01 -10.84 13.20
N VAL A 432 -13.06 -10.18 12.54
CA VAL A 432 -12.13 -9.26 13.21
C VAL A 432 -12.86 -8.02 13.73
N ALA A 433 -13.82 -7.47 12.98
CA ALA A 433 -14.65 -6.36 13.43
C ALA A 433 -15.39 -6.69 14.74
N PHE A 434 -15.98 -7.89 14.84
CA PHE A 434 -16.61 -8.34 16.08
C PHE A 434 -15.61 -8.53 17.23
N VAL A 435 -14.40 -9.03 16.95
CA VAL A 435 -13.34 -9.20 17.97
C VAL A 435 -12.89 -7.85 18.52
N CYS A 436 -12.89 -6.80 17.71
CA CYS A 436 -12.45 -5.45 18.09
C CYS A 436 -13.57 -4.55 18.62
N GLN A 437 -14.84 -4.95 18.52
CA GLN A 437 -16.00 -4.11 18.79
C GLN A 437 -16.03 -3.51 20.20
N ASP A 438 -15.49 -4.22 21.20
CA ASP A 438 -15.53 -3.81 22.61
C ASP A 438 -14.40 -2.84 23.00
N GLY A 439 -13.51 -2.46 22.09
CA GLY A 439 -12.40 -1.53 22.35
C GLY A 439 -11.32 -2.11 23.28
N ARG A 440 -11.22 -3.44 23.40
CA ARG A 440 -10.29 -4.13 24.30
C ARG A 440 -9.52 -5.22 23.58
N SER A 441 -8.25 -5.38 23.93
CA SER A 441 -7.44 -6.50 23.49
C SER A 441 -6.97 -7.36 24.66
N ASN A 442 -6.78 -8.65 24.41
CA ASN A 442 -6.19 -9.60 25.34
C ASN A 442 -5.52 -10.76 24.57
N TRP A 443 -4.71 -11.57 25.26
CA TRP A 443 -3.97 -12.67 24.67
C TRP A 443 -4.86 -13.72 23.98
N LEU A 444 -6.08 -13.97 24.49
CA LEU A 444 -6.99 -14.99 23.93
C LEU A 444 -7.52 -14.55 22.56
N LYS A 445 -7.93 -13.28 22.43
CA LYS A 445 -8.33 -12.70 21.15
C LYS A 445 -7.21 -12.83 20.12
N GLY A 446 -5.94 -12.51 20.53
CA GLY A 446 -4.77 -12.68 19.70
C GLY A 446 -4.57 -14.12 19.25
N LEU A 447 -4.63 -15.08 20.17
CA LEU A 447 -4.49 -16.50 19.86
C LEU A 447 -5.57 -16.98 18.88
N VAL A 448 -6.81 -16.57 19.06
CA VAL A 448 -7.95 -16.94 18.16
C VAL A 448 -7.69 -16.42 16.74
N LEU A 449 -7.22 -15.18 16.58
CA LEU A 449 -6.91 -14.62 15.26
C LEU A 449 -5.75 -15.35 14.58
N ILE A 450 -4.68 -15.71 15.32
CA ILE A 450 -3.57 -16.48 14.77
C ILE A 450 -4.04 -17.87 14.34
N LEU A 451 -4.84 -18.57 15.15
CA LEU A 451 -5.38 -19.87 14.79
C LEU A 451 -6.32 -19.78 13.57
N ALA A 452 -7.09 -18.71 13.46
CA ALA A 452 -7.89 -18.42 12.24
C ALA A 452 -7.00 -18.25 11.02
N TYR A 453 -5.85 -17.55 11.13
CA TYR A 453 -4.90 -17.43 10.04
C TYR A 453 -4.27 -18.77 9.64
N ILE A 454 -3.93 -19.62 10.60
CA ILE A 454 -3.40 -20.97 10.33
C ILE A 454 -4.45 -21.81 9.60
N LEU A 455 -5.72 -21.76 10.05
CA LEU A 455 -6.83 -22.47 9.39
C LEU A 455 -7.01 -21.99 7.94
N LEU A 456 -6.97 -20.67 7.74
CA LEU A 456 -7.06 -20.06 6.43
C LEU A 456 -5.88 -20.46 5.55
N SER A 457 -4.65 -20.42 6.07
CA SER A 457 -3.44 -20.85 5.35
C SER A 457 -3.51 -22.31 4.91
N ALA A 458 -4.00 -23.20 5.79
CA ALA A 458 -4.24 -24.60 5.44
C ALA A 458 -5.30 -24.73 4.34
N SER A 459 -6.36 -23.90 4.37
CA SER A 459 -7.39 -23.91 3.34
C SER A 459 -6.83 -23.51 1.98
N PHE A 460 -5.99 -22.48 1.91
CA PHE A 460 -5.31 -22.08 0.66
C PHE A 460 -4.25 -23.09 0.20
N PHE A 461 -3.63 -23.82 1.12
CA PHE A 461 -2.69 -24.89 0.77
C PHE A 461 -3.39 -26.03 0.00
N PHE A 462 -4.60 -26.39 0.39
CA PHE A 462 -5.40 -27.43 -0.30
C PHE A 462 -6.26 -26.85 -1.44
N HIS A 463 -6.33 -25.54 -1.59
CA HIS A 463 -7.10 -24.89 -2.65
C HIS A 463 -6.38 -24.97 -4.00
N LYS A 464 -7.11 -25.37 -5.03
CA LYS A 464 -6.64 -25.33 -6.42
C LYS A 464 -7.37 -24.21 -7.16
N ASP A 465 -6.60 -23.24 -7.64
CA ASP A 465 -7.15 -22.13 -8.44
C ASP A 465 -7.54 -22.62 -9.84
N PRO A 466 -8.83 -22.60 -10.24
CA PRO A 466 -9.28 -23.06 -11.54
C PRO A 466 -8.67 -22.27 -12.71
N ALA A 467 -8.39 -20.99 -12.53
CA ALA A 467 -7.80 -20.14 -13.56
C ALA A 467 -6.32 -20.50 -13.85
N LEU A 468 -5.57 -20.96 -12.84
CA LEU A 468 -4.20 -21.41 -13.00
C LEU A 468 -4.13 -22.81 -13.60
N ILE A 469 -5.08 -23.70 -13.27
CA ILE A 469 -5.20 -25.03 -13.89
C ILE A 469 -5.45 -24.90 -15.39
N GLY A 470 -6.34 -24.01 -15.81
CA GLY A 470 -6.63 -23.78 -17.23
C GLY A 470 -5.42 -23.32 -18.03
N ARG A 471 -4.54 -22.52 -17.45
CA ARG A 471 -3.27 -22.09 -18.09
C ARG A 471 -2.27 -23.24 -18.22
N GLN A 472 -2.08 -24.04 -17.20
CA GLN A 472 -1.19 -25.20 -17.23
C GLN A 472 -1.66 -26.25 -18.27
N ALA A 473 -2.96 -26.48 -18.36
CA ALA A 473 -3.51 -27.36 -19.39
C ALA A 473 -3.32 -26.78 -20.81
N ALA A 474 -3.45 -25.47 -21.00
CA ALA A 474 -3.24 -24.83 -22.29
C ALA A 474 -1.76 -24.84 -22.72
N SER A 475 -0.82 -24.62 -21.78
CA SER A 475 0.63 -24.68 -22.06
C SER A 475 1.07 -26.10 -22.45
N SER A 476 0.62 -27.12 -21.73
CA SER A 476 0.94 -28.52 -22.07
C SER A 476 0.33 -28.96 -23.42
N ILE A 477 -0.82 -28.44 -23.83
CA ILE A 477 -1.40 -28.70 -25.17
C ILE A 477 -0.57 -28.01 -26.26
N ASN A 478 -0.05 -26.80 -25.99
CA ASN A 478 0.79 -26.07 -26.95
C ASN A 478 2.16 -26.74 -27.11
N GLU A 479 2.79 -27.21 -26.03
CA GLU A 479 4.04 -28.00 -26.08
C GLU A 479 3.81 -29.30 -26.88
N TRP A 480 2.68 -29.98 -26.70
CA TRP A 480 2.32 -31.15 -27.49
C TRP A 480 2.17 -30.84 -28.98
N ASN A 481 1.62 -29.69 -29.33
CA ASN A 481 1.41 -29.29 -30.74
C ASN A 481 2.71 -28.77 -31.39
N GLU A 482 3.74 -28.39 -30.65
CA GLU A 482 5.06 -27.98 -31.16
C GLU A 482 6.01 -29.20 -31.32
N GLU A 483 5.77 -30.31 -30.65
CA GLU A 483 6.54 -31.56 -30.79
C GLU A 483 6.05 -32.45 -31.96
N PHE A 484 4.89 -32.18 -32.56
CA PHE A 484 4.34 -32.88 -33.71
C PHE A 484 4.18 -31.95 -34.92
#